data_2fc0f8bfa0ba08942d2400e47cb05bc3
#
_entry.id   2fc0f8bfa0ba08942d2400e47cb05bc3
#
_cell.length_a   1.000
_cell.length_b   1.000
_cell.length_c   1.000
_cell.angle_alpha   90.00
_cell.angle_beta   90.00
_cell.angle_gamma   90.00
#
_symmetry.space_group_name_H-M   'P 1'
#
loop_
_entity.id
_entity.type
_entity.pdbx_description
1 polymer ?
#
loop_
_entity_poly.entity_id
_entity_poly.type
_entity_poly.pdbx_seq_one_letter_code
_entity_poly.pdbx_strand_id
1 'polypeptide(L)'
;MKEHGLITFESTQFALQAETVFKDRDISFKTIPTPREVSHSCGLALLFDPEDIEMVKKLVEEKKIDIDGLYKYLKEKHKAKAEKIL
;
A
#
# COMPACT_ATOMS: atom_id res chain seq x y z
N MET A 1 13.14 -10.43 9.41
CA MET A 1 11.71 -10.21 9.16
C MET A 1 11.44 -8.74 8.93
N LYS A 2 10.85 -8.39 7.80
CA LYS A 2 10.54 -7.00 7.51
C LYS A 2 9.04 -6.80 7.36
N GLU A 3 8.52 -5.86 8.12
CA GLU A 3 7.13 -5.46 8.02
C GLU A 3 7.01 -4.21 7.18
N HIS A 4 5.95 -4.16 6.37
CA HIS A 4 5.65 -3.00 5.56
C HIS A 4 4.15 -2.75 5.57
N GLY A 5 3.78 -1.49 5.34
CA GLY A 5 2.43 -1.21 4.91
C GLY A 5 2.36 -1.45 3.41
N LEU A 6 1.25 -1.97 2.96
CA LEU A 6 1.04 -2.25 1.55
C LEU A 6 -0.35 -1.79 1.16
N ILE A 7 -0.44 -1.00 0.10
CA ILE A 7 -1.74 -0.64 -0.45
C ILE A 7 -1.82 -1.07 -1.89
N THR A 8 -3.00 -1.55 -2.26
CA THR A 8 -3.30 -1.98 -3.63
C THR A 8 -4.37 -1.08 -4.20
N PHE A 9 -4.47 -1.05 -5.52
CA PHE A 9 -5.35 -0.13 -6.23
C PHE A 9 -6.17 -0.86 -7.29
N GLU A 10 -7.35 -0.32 -7.60
CA GLU A 10 -8.18 -0.88 -8.65
C GLU A 10 -7.67 -0.50 -10.04
N SER A 11 -6.93 0.60 -10.14
CA SER A 11 -6.37 1.02 -11.40
C SER A 11 -5.05 1.75 -11.20
N THR A 12 -4.27 1.83 -12.28
CA THR A 12 -2.98 2.51 -12.26
C THR A 12 -3.14 4.01 -11.96
N GLN A 13 -4.25 4.61 -12.39
CA GLN A 13 -4.53 6.01 -12.12
C GLN A 13 -4.58 6.29 -10.61
N PHE A 14 -5.24 5.43 -9.86
CA PHE A 14 -5.33 5.58 -8.42
C PHE A 14 -3.97 5.40 -7.75
N ALA A 15 -3.15 4.50 -8.30
CA ALA A 15 -1.79 4.32 -7.80
C ALA A 15 -0.96 5.59 -7.98
N LEU A 16 -1.04 6.22 -9.14
CA LEU A 16 -0.31 7.45 -9.43
C LEU A 16 -0.76 8.60 -8.53
N GLN A 17 -2.06 8.69 -8.29
CA GLN A 17 -2.62 9.70 -7.41
C GLN A 17 -2.09 9.51 -5.98
N ALA A 18 -2.04 8.29 -5.51
CA ALA A 18 -1.52 7.99 -4.18
C ALA A 18 -0.04 8.34 -4.07
N GLU A 19 0.75 8.08 -5.12
CA GLU A 19 2.16 8.45 -5.11
C GLU A 19 2.33 9.97 -4.92
N THR A 20 1.51 10.75 -5.61
CA THR A 20 1.56 12.22 -5.51
C THR A 20 1.26 12.66 -4.09
N VAL A 21 0.21 12.08 -3.48
CA VAL A 21 -0.17 12.43 -2.11
C VAL A 21 0.93 12.03 -1.11
N PHE A 22 1.54 10.86 -1.31
CA PHE A 22 2.63 10.42 -0.44
C PHE A 22 3.82 11.36 -0.53
N LYS A 23 4.16 11.83 -1.72
CA LYS A 23 5.25 12.80 -1.90
C LYS A 23 4.94 14.12 -1.21
N ASP A 24 3.70 14.58 -1.32
CA ASP A 24 3.27 15.82 -0.67
C ASP A 24 3.33 15.74 0.86
N ARG A 25 3.17 14.54 1.41
CA ARG A 25 3.18 14.32 2.85
C ARG A 25 4.51 13.81 3.37
N ASP A 26 5.53 13.75 2.51
CA ASP A 26 6.85 13.22 2.86
C ASP A 26 6.80 11.78 3.38
N ILE A 27 5.87 10.99 2.86
CA ILE A 27 5.80 9.57 3.20
C ILE A 27 6.68 8.81 2.21
N SER A 28 7.67 8.11 2.73
CA SER A 28 8.53 7.26 1.91
C SER A 28 7.78 6.04 1.43
N PHE A 29 7.92 5.72 0.15
CA PHE A 29 7.25 4.56 -0.42
C PHE A 29 8.07 3.94 -1.52
N LYS A 30 7.73 2.72 -1.87
CA LYS A 30 8.32 2.01 -2.99
C LYS A 30 7.19 1.42 -3.83
N THR A 31 7.24 1.67 -5.14
CA THR A 31 6.27 1.08 -6.06
C THR A 31 6.75 -0.31 -6.46
N ILE A 32 5.87 -1.30 -6.30
CA ILE A 32 6.19 -2.69 -6.61
C ILE A 32 5.05 -3.31 -7.41
N PRO A 33 5.31 -4.43 -8.11
CA PRO A 33 4.22 -5.22 -8.67
C PRO A 33 3.35 -5.75 -7.54
N THR A 34 2.04 -5.78 -7.75
CA THR A 34 1.12 -6.27 -6.73
C THR A 34 1.39 -7.74 -6.42
N PRO A 35 1.64 -8.08 -5.15
CA PRO A 35 1.85 -9.48 -4.78
C PRO A 35 0.60 -10.33 -5.02
N ARG A 36 0.80 -11.56 -5.44
CA ARG A 36 -0.31 -12.49 -5.70
C ARG A 36 -1.14 -12.78 -4.46
N GLU A 37 -0.49 -12.70 -3.29
CA GLU A 37 -1.13 -12.97 -2.01
C GLU A 37 -2.19 -11.94 -1.65
N VAL A 38 -2.20 -10.81 -2.35
CA VAL A 38 -3.01 -9.67 -1.95
C VAL A 38 -4.13 -9.38 -2.92
N SER A 39 -3.81 -9.16 -4.19
CA SER A 39 -4.82 -8.71 -5.15
C SER A 39 -4.35 -8.95 -6.57
N HIS A 40 -5.32 -9.04 -7.48
CA HIS A 40 -5.05 -9.17 -8.91
C HIS A 40 -5.63 -7.99 -9.70
N SER A 41 -6.21 -7.01 -9.01
CA SER A 41 -6.95 -5.93 -9.66
C SER A 41 -6.08 -4.97 -10.45
N CYS A 42 -4.86 -4.70 -9.95
CA CYS A 42 -3.95 -3.76 -10.59
C CYS A 42 -2.53 -4.32 -10.51
N GLY A 43 -1.71 -3.99 -11.51
CA GLY A 43 -0.34 -4.47 -11.52
C GLY A 43 0.60 -3.75 -10.58
N LEU A 44 0.16 -2.66 -9.94
CA LEU A 44 1.01 -1.84 -9.08
C LEU A 44 0.49 -1.76 -7.66
N ALA A 45 1.42 -1.75 -6.70
CA ALA A 45 1.13 -1.57 -5.30
C ALA A 45 2.19 -0.67 -4.70
N LEU A 46 1.89 -0.05 -3.57
CA LEU A 46 2.85 0.78 -2.86
C LEU A 46 3.21 0.14 -1.52
N LEU A 47 4.51 -0.02 -1.29
CA LEU A 47 5.04 -0.41 0.01
C LEU A 47 5.49 0.84 0.74
N PHE A 48 5.23 0.90 2.02
CA PHE A 48 5.65 2.03 2.85
C PHE A 48 5.95 1.54 4.25
N ASP A 49 6.51 2.44 5.07
CA ASP A 49 6.90 2.11 6.43
C ASP A 49 5.68 1.76 7.28
N PRO A 50 5.72 0.67 8.06
CA PRO A 50 4.56 0.31 8.89
C PRO A 50 4.19 1.39 9.91
N GLU A 51 5.13 2.26 10.27
CA GLU A 51 4.84 3.38 11.16
C GLU A 51 3.86 4.37 10.54
N ASP A 52 3.76 4.38 9.21
CA ASP A 52 2.88 5.31 8.50
C ASP A 52 1.50 4.72 8.21
N ILE A 53 1.22 3.49 8.67
CA ILE A 53 -0.07 2.85 8.43
C ILE A 53 -1.23 3.70 8.94
N GLU A 54 -1.10 4.29 10.12
CA GLU A 54 -2.15 5.13 10.68
C GLU A 54 -2.40 6.37 9.83
N MET A 55 -1.34 6.99 9.33
CA MET A 55 -1.48 8.15 8.47
C MET A 55 -2.14 7.80 7.14
N VAL A 56 -1.72 6.68 6.54
CA VAL A 56 -2.32 6.21 5.29
C VAL A 56 -3.79 5.88 5.49
N LYS A 57 -4.12 5.22 6.59
CA LYS A 57 -5.49 4.92 6.93
C LYS A 57 -6.34 6.18 7.02
N LYS A 58 -5.79 7.22 7.61
CA LYS A 58 -6.46 8.52 7.72
C LYS A 58 -6.68 9.16 6.35
N LEU A 59 -5.69 9.05 5.46
CA LEU A 59 -5.81 9.57 4.10
C LEU A 59 -6.94 8.86 3.34
N VAL A 60 -7.10 7.57 3.55
CA VAL A 60 -8.18 6.79 2.94
C VAL A 60 -9.53 7.24 3.49
N GLU A 61 -9.62 7.42 4.81
CA GLU A 61 -10.86 7.87 5.45
C GLU A 61 -11.27 9.26 5.00
N GLU A 62 -10.31 10.13 4.75
CA GLU A 62 -10.54 11.49 4.27
C GLU A 62 -10.74 11.56 2.76
N LYS A 63 -10.69 10.41 2.09
CA LYS A 63 -10.85 10.30 0.63
C LYS A 63 -9.80 11.07 -0.15
N LYS A 64 -8.61 11.19 0.42
CA LYS A 64 -7.47 11.80 -0.28
C LYS A 64 -6.84 10.85 -1.28
N ILE A 65 -6.96 9.55 -1.02
CA ILE A 65 -6.52 8.50 -1.93
C ILE A 65 -7.59 7.43 -2.03
N ASP A 66 -7.67 6.79 -3.19
CA ASP A 66 -8.55 5.65 -3.42
C ASP A 66 -7.71 4.39 -3.49
N ILE A 67 -8.05 3.40 -2.67
CA ILE A 67 -7.31 2.14 -2.63
C ILE A 67 -8.27 0.96 -2.74
N ASP A 68 -7.74 -0.18 -3.19
CA ASP A 68 -8.46 -1.44 -3.19
C ASP A 68 -8.39 -2.09 -1.80
N GLY A 69 -7.21 -2.08 -1.22
CA GLY A 69 -7.02 -2.63 0.12
C GLY A 69 -5.76 -2.10 0.78
N LEU A 70 -5.79 -2.07 2.10
CA LEU A 70 -4.65 -1.70 2.93
C LEU A 70 -4.26 -2.90 3.76
N TYR A 71 -2.98 -3.27 3.72
CA TYR A 71 -2.48 -4.48 4.35
C TYR A 71 -1.24 -4.21 5.17
N LYS A 72 -1.04 -5.04 6.18
CA LYS A 72 0.24 -5.17 6.85
C LYS A 72 0.95 -6.35 6.19
N TYR A 73 2.05 -6.07 5.52
CA TYR A 73 2.75 -7.04 4.70
C TYR A 73 4.04 -7.48 5.37
N LEU A 74 4.17 -8.80 5.57
CA LEU A 74 5.35 -9.41 6.16
C LEU A 74 6.02 -10.25 5.10
N LYS A 75 7.28 -9.96 4.82
CA LYS A 75 8.06 -10.75 3.85
C LYS A 75 9.16 -11.48 4.56
N GLU A 76 9.11 -12.79 4.54
CA GLU A 76 10.15 -13.66 5.04
C GLU A 76 10.84 -14.35 3.86
N LYS A 77 11.97 -15.04 4.14
CA LYS A 77 12.80 -15.64 3.10
C LYS A 77 12.04 -16.47 2.05
N HIS A 78 11.05 -17.24 2.49
CA HIS A 78 10.31 -18.15 1.62
C HIS A 78 8.81 -17.97 1.68
N LYS A 79 8.35 -17.00 2.47
CA LYS A 79 6.92 -16.78 2.67
C LYS A 79 6.62 -15.29 2.68
N ALA A 80 5.48 -14.96 2.15
CA ALA A 80 4.94 -13.61 2.26
C ALA A 80 3.57 -13.73 2.91
N LYS A 81 3.28 -12.83 3.84
CA LYS A 81 2.02 -12.84 4.56
C LYS A 81 1.43 -11.44 4.55
N ALA A 82 0.18 -11.32 4.18
CA ALA A 82 -0.51 -10.05 4.14
C ALA A 82 -1.74 -10.10 5.06
N GLU A 83 -1.83 -9.15 5.97
CA GLU A 83 -2.96 -9.05 6.87
C GLU A 83 -3.77 -7.83 6.48
N LYS A 84 -5.02 -8.04 6.12
CA LYS A 84 -5.88 -6.94 5.65
C LYS A 84 -6.30 -6.05 6.81
N ILE A 85 -6.10 -4.75 6.65
CA ILE A 85 -6.47 -3.75 7.63
C ILE A 85 -7.75 -3.03 7.22
N LEU A 86 -7.90 -2.74 5.92
CA LEU A 86 -9.09 -2.09 5.38
C LEU A 86 -9.63 -2.85 4.17
#